data_f17f88685af039893758c6680cad8fc1
#
_entry.id   f17f88685af039893758c6680cad8fc1
#
_cell.length_a   1.000
_cell.length_b   1.000
_cell.length_c   1.000
_cell.angle_alpha   90.00
_cell.angle_beta   90.00
_cell.angle_gamma   90.00
#
_symmetry.space_group_name_H-M   'P 1'
#
loop_
_entity.id
_entity.type
_entity.pdbx_description
1 polymer ?
#
loop_
_entity_poly.entity_id
_entity_poly.type
_entity_poly.pdbx_seq_one_letter_code
_entity_poly.pdbx_strand_id
1 'polypeptide(L)'
;MFDSMSLHMRRPALAARALCLLLVAALSTSVPATASSSSAAVPGTTCTVFPSDNVWNTDISKLPVNRLSDAWMRSMHSGSTDLHPDFGPPSYGMPFTVTDASTAKHRVKFQYASESDKGPYPFGPKTPIEGGQNAGGDRHAMMVDRSTCTLYELYHAYWNGGNPKAGSGAVYDLTANHLRPNGWTSADAAGLPIFPGLIRYDEVRAGFIGHAIRFTADNTRDQHIWPARHDASDLTASRYPPMGARFRLKAGFSLSGFSRDARVILTAMKHYGLILADNGSDWYFQGTRDSRWKNSLLDQLKRVPASAFQAVDESACMVSANSAQASCPS
;
A
#
# COMPACT_ATOMS: atom_id res chain seq x y z
N MET A 1 -107.02 -39.89 -19.75
CA MET A 1 -106.69 -40.93 -20.71
C MET A 1 -105.32 -40.71 -21.22
N PHE A 2 -104.40 -41.66 -21.07
CA PHE A 2 -102.98 -41.69 -21.47
C PHE A 2 -102.04 -40.76 -20.78
N ASP A 3 -101.41 -41.11 -19.85
CA ASP A 3 -100.23 -41.85 -19.52
C ASP A 3 -99.00 -41.38 -20.31
N SER A 4 -98.04 -40.81 -19.63
CA SER A 4 -96.77 -40.40 -20.20
C SER A 4 -95.65 -40.72 -19.17
N MET A 5 -94.91 -41.74 -19.50
CA MET A 5 -93.78 -42.24 -18.76
C MET A 5 -92.59 -41.21 -18.75
N SER A 6 -92.17 -40.85 -17.59
CA SER A 6 -91.01 -40.03 -17.37
C SER A 6 -89.73 -40.89 -17.28
N LEU A 7 -88.84 -40.73 -18.23
CA LEU A 7 -87.54 -41.37 -18.23
C LEU A 7 -86.55 -40.47 -17.41
N HIS A 8 -86.05 -41.05 -16.31
CA HIS A 8 -85.00 -40.39 -15.50
C HIS A 8 -83.62 -40.74 -16.06
N MET A 9 -83.00 -39.77 -16.72
CA MET A 9 -81.59 -39.87 -17.06
C MET A 9 -80.74 -39.37 -15.88
N ARG A 10 -79.97 -40.29 -15.31
CA ARG A 10 -78.95 -40.00 -14.32
C ARG A 10 -77.73 -39.40 -15.03
N ARG A 11 -77.31 -38.18 -14.66
CA ARG A 11 -76.05 -37.55 -15.06
C ARG A 11 -74.93 -38.00 -14.15
N PRO A 12 -73.72 -38.39 -14.66
CA PRO A 12 -72.57 -38.70 -13.82
C PRO A 12 -71.91 -37.41 -13.28
N ALA A 13 -71.55 -37.44 -12.01
CA ALA A 13 -70.81 -36.41 -11.33
C ALA A 13 -69.36 -36.37 -11.83
N LEU A 14 -68.93 -35.26 -12.40
CA LEU A 14 -67.53 -34.97 -12.67
C LEU A 14 -66.85 -34.57 -11.36
N ALA A 15 -65.91 -35.39 -10.92
CA ALA A 15 -65.00 -35.12 -9.82
C ALA A 15 -63.95 -34.08 -10.31
N ALA A 16 -64.04 -32.87 -9.84
CA ALA A 16 -63.01 -31.84 -10.04
C ALA A 16 -61.78 -32.20 -9.17
N ARG A 17 -60.69 -32.66 -9.79
CA ARG A 17 -59.38 -32.78 -9.14
C ARG A 17 -58.75 -31.39 -9.07
N ALA A 18 -58.70 -30.81 -7.86
CA ALA A 18 -57.94 -29.60 -7.58
C ALA A 18 -56.44 -29.95 -7.60
N LEU A 19 -55.72 -29.46 -8.61
CA LEU A 19 -54.25 -29.57 -8.72
C LEU A 19 -53.64 -28.43 -7.91
N CYS A 20 -53.21 -28.71 -6.66
CA CYS A 20 -52.40 -27.75 -5.89
C CYS A 20 -51.00 -27.67 -6.51
N LEU A 21 -50.75 -26.59 -7.28
CA LEU A 21 -49.41 -26.19 -7.66
C LEU A 21 -48.72 -25.57 -6.43
N LEU A 22 -47.83 -26.33 -5.80
CA LEU A 22 -46.87 -25.78 -4.84
C LEU A 22 -45.80 -24.98 -5.59
N LEU A 23 -45.93 -23.64 -5.61
CA LEU A 23 -44.83 -22.74 -6.00
C LEU A 23 -43.75 -22.80 -4.90
N VAL A 24 -42.70 -23.57 -5.13
CA VAL A 24 -41.46 -23.46 -4.34
C VAL A 24 -40.74 -22.19 -4.81
N ALA A 25 -40.92 -21.10 -4.07
CA ALA A 25 -40.11 -19.90 -4.24
C ALA A 25 -38.70 -20.23 -3.75
N ALA A 26 -37.76 -20.48 -4.66
CA ALA A 26 -36.34 -20.55 -4.36
C ALA A 26 -35.86 -19.15 -3.99
N LEU A 27 -35.72 -18.86 -2.69
CA LEU A 27 -34.97 -17.67 -2.22
C LEU A 27 -33.50 -17.91 -2.58
N SER A 28 -33.07 -17.29 -3.68
CA SER A 28 -31.66 -17.17 -4.02
C SER A 28 -31.04 -16.15 -3.03
N THR A 29 -30.47 -16.63 -1.96
CA THR A 29 -29.59 -15.82 -1.11
C THR A 29 -28.33 -15.52 -1.91
N SER A 30 -28.29 -14.35 -2.54
CA SER A 30 -27.06 -13.78 -3.10
C SER A 30 -26.11 -13.49 -1.93
N VAL A 31 -25.17 -14.40 -1.67
CA VAL A 31 -24.01 -14.10 -0.82
C VAL A 31 -23.24 -12.96 -1.54
N PRO A 32 -23.07 -11.78 -0.91
CA PRO A 32 -22.26 -10.77 -1.52
C PRO A 32 -20.85 -11.36 -1.67
N ALA A 33 -20.37 -11.45 -2.90
CA ALA A 33 -18.99 -11.78 -3.17
C ALA A 33 -18.15 -10.66 -2.51
N THR A 34 -17.48 -11.00 -1.42
CA THR A 34 -16.42 -10.16 -0.87
C THR A 34 -15.37 -10.06 -1.96
N ALA A 35 -15.36 -8.94 -2.67
CA ALA A 35 -14.28 -8.63 -3.59
C ALA A 35 -12.99 -8.63 -2.77
N SER A 36 -12.19 -9.67 -2.91
CA SER A 36 -10.81 -9.66 -2.45
C SER A 36 -10.14 -8.49 -3.14
N SER A 37 -9.84 -7.44 -2.39
CA SER A 37 -9.06 -6.30 -2.86
C SER A 37 -7.63 -6.77 -3.08
N SER A 38 -7.36 -7.35 -4.24
CA SER A 38 -5.99 -7.66 -4.62
C SER A 38 -5.26 -6.34 -4.91
N SER A 39 -4.06 -6.18 -4.35
CA SER A 39 -3.14 -5.12 -4.73
C SER A 39 -3.04 -5.06 -6.27
N ALA A 40 -3.12 -3.87 -6.84
CA ALA A 40 -2.99 -3.70 -8.29
C ALA A 40 -1.60 -4.19 -8.74
N ALA A 41 -1.56 -4.86 -9.89
CA ALA A 41 -0.29 -5.28 -10.48
C ALA A 41 0.60 -4.08 -10.77
N VAL A 42 1.92 -4.26 -10.69
CA VAL A 42 2.89 -3.25 -11.12
C VAL A 42 2.64 -2.92 -12.59
N PRO A 43 2.50 -1.65 -12.98
CA PRO A 43 2.24 -1.25 -14.37
C PRO A 43 3.22 -1.88 -15.35
N GLY A 44 2.68 -2.48 -16.43
CA GLY A 44 3.48 -3.17 -17.44
C GLY A 44 3.94 -4.59 -17.07
N THR A 45 3.38 -5.15 -15.99
CA THR A 45 3.68 -6.51 -15.52
C THR A 45 2.41 -7.24 -15.08
N THR A 46 2.54 -8.53 -14.75
CA THR A 46 1.54 -9.33 -14.04
C THR A 46 1.88 -9.48 -12.55
N CYS A 47 2.96 -8.86 -12.09
CA CYS A 47 3.43 -8.97 -10.70
C CYS A 47 2.55 -8.13 -9.78
N THR A 48 1.99 -8.75 -8.76
CA THR A 48 1.36 -8.05 -7.62
C THR A 48 2.44 -7.52 -6.69
N VAL A 49 2.09 -6.51 -5.88
CA VAL A 49 3.00 -5.99 -4.86
C VAL A 49 2.71 -6.72 -3.56
N PHE A 50 3.47 -7.76 -3.31
CA PHE A 50 3.37 -8.68 -2.18
C PHE A 50 2.07 -9.50 -2.12
N PRO A 51 2.02 -10.56 -1.32
CA PRO A 51 0.81 -11.30 -1.00
C PRO A 51 -0.25 -10.43 -0.30
N SER A 52 -1.51 -10.82 -0.39
CA SER A 52 -2.63 -10.07 0.19
C SER A 52 -2.58 -9.97 1.73
N ASP A 53 -1.89 -10.91 2.38
CA ASP A 53 -1.64 -10.96 3.82
C ASP A 53 -0.32 -10.29 4.24
N ASN A 54 0.30 -9.52 3.33
CA ASN A 54 1.47 -8.71 3.67
C ASN A 54 1.04 -7.48 4.49
N VAL A 55 1.88 -7.06 5.43
CA VAL A 55 1.64 -5.89 6.28
C VAL A 55 1.33 -4.61 5.48
N TRP A 56 1.93 -4.45 4.29
CA TRP A 56 1.62 -3.34 3.41
C TRP A 56 0.16 -3.36 2.94
N ASN A 57 -0.41 -4.55 2.70
CA ASN A 57 -1.75 -4.76 2.16
C ASN A 57 -2.84 -4.96 3.25
N THR A 58 -2.46 -4.82 4.52
CA THR A 58 -3.33 -5.10 5.67
C THR A 58 -4.20 -3.91 6.02
N ASP A 59 -5.52 -4.12 6.10
CA ASP A 59 -6.48 -3.12 6.60
C ASP A 59 -6.32 -2.94 8.12
N ILE A 60 -5.98 -1.71 8.52
CA ILE A 60 -5.74 -1.32 9.92
C ILE A 60 -6.86 -0.43 10.48
N SER A 61 -7.97 -0.28 9.76
CA SER A 61 -9.03 0.66 10.11
C SER A 61 -9.68 0.38 11.48
N LYS A 62 -9.61 -0.86 11.93
CA LYS A 62 -10.18 -1.30 13.21
C LYS A 62 -9.15 -1.46 14.34
N LEU A 63 -7.86 -1.34 14.07
CA LEU A 63 -6.84 -1.53 15.08
C LEU A 63 -6.96 -0.50 16.22
N PRO A 64 -6.57 -0.85 17.43
CA PRO A 64 -6.58 0.09 18.55
C PRO A 64 -5.59 1.26 18.32
N VAL A 65 -5.89 2.39 18.94
CA VAL A 65 -4.97 3.53 18.97
C VAL A 65 -3.77 3.16 19.85
N ASN A 66 -2.57 3.44 19.35
CA ASN A 66 -1.35 3.21 20.11
C ASN A 66 -1.31 4.13 21.36
N ARG A 67 -0.90 3.58 22.49
CA ARG A 67 -0.82 4.32 23.76
C ARG A 67 0.09 5.55 23.72
N LEU A 68 1.04 5.60 22.81
CA LEU A 68 1.95 6.72 22.60
C LEU A 68 1.50 7.65 21.45
N SER A 69 0.34 7.39 20.84
CA SER A 69 -0.15 8.15 19.69
C SER A 69 -0.06 9.66 19.90
N ASP A 70 -0.59 10.19 21.01
CA ASP A 70 -0.57 11.63 21.26
C ASP A 70 0.85 12.20 21.41
N ALA A 71 1.76 11.43 21.99
CA ALA A 71 3.16 11.85 22.14
C ALA A 71 3.87 11.88 20.78
N TRP A 72 3.69 10.82 19.96
CA TRP A 72 4.26 10.76 18.62
C TRP A 72 3.68 11.85 17.70
N MET A 73 2.36 12.05 17.74
CA MET A 73 1.70 13.11 16.97
C MET A 73 2.26 14.50 17.32
N ARG A 74 2.48 14.79 18.61
CA ARG A 74 3.06 16.07 19.03
C ARG A 74 4.51 16.23 18.59
N SER A 75 5.33 15.18 18.67
CA SER A 75 6.74 15.22 18.26
C SER A 75 6.93 15.44 16.75
N MET A 76 5.92 15.10 15.95
CA MET A 76 5.86 15.37 14.50
C MET A 76 5.03 16.62 14.17
N HIS A 77 4.93 17.58 15.09
CA HIS A 77 4.28 18.88 14.91
C HIS A 77 2.85 18.83 14.35
N SER A 78 2.09 17.78 14.64
CA SER A 78 0.78 17.55 14.03
C SER A 78 -0.27 18.66 14.30
N GLY A 79 -0.05 19.49 15.31
CA GLY A 79 -0.92 20.64 15.61
C GLY A 79 -0.72 21.87 14.71
N SER A 80 0.36 21.90 13.92
CA SER A 80 0.75 23.05 13.09
C SER A 80 1.21 22.68 11.69
N THR A 81 1.12 21.40 11.31
CA THR A 81 1.51 20.89 10.00
C THR A 81 0.34 20.21 9.30
N ASP A 82 0.38 20.19 7.98
CA ASP A 82 -0.55 19.48 7.11
C ASP A 82 0.19 18.37 6.36
N LEU A 83 -0.56 17.45 5.73
CA LEU A 83 0.02 16.48 4.81
C LEU A 83 0.79 17.16 3.68
N HIS A 84 1.93 16.59 3.31
CA HIS A 84 2.73 17.09 2.19
C HIS A 84 2.96 16.00 1.15
N PRO A 85 2.19 16.01 0.02
CA PRO A 85 2.47 15.12 -1.11
C PRO A 85 3.78 15.52 -1.78
N ASP A 86 4.77 14.62 -1.69
CA ASP A 86 6.13 14.84 -2.18
C ASP A 86 6.31 14.19 -3.57
N PHE A 87 5.42 14.53 -4.48
CA PHE A 87 5.41 14.13 -5.89
C PHE A 87 4.51 15.08 -6.69
N GLY A 88 4.65 15.10 -8.01
CA GLY A 88 3.82 15.98 -8.84
C GLY A 88 4.29 16.11 -10.28
N PRO A 89 3.53 16.86 -11.08
CA PRO A 89 3.86 17.11 -12.48
C PRO A 89 5.03 18.10 -12.60
N PRO A 90 5.77 18.08 -13.72
CA PRO A 90 5.69 17.07 -14.78
C PRO A 90 6.55 15.84 -14.47
N SER A 91 7.49 15.91 -13.52
CA SER A 91 8.53 14.90 -13.34
C SER A 91 8.98 14.69 -11.88
N TYR A 92 8.28 15.31 -10.94
CA TYR A 92 8.59 15.18 -9.52
C TYR A 92 7.98 13.90 -8.94
N GLY A 93 8.74 13.21 -8.10
CA GLY A 93 8.39 11.91 -7.52
C GLY A 93 9.39 10.82 -7.83
N MET A 94 9.21 9.67 -7.23
CA MET A 94 10.15 8.55 -7.33
C MET A 94 9.92 7.76 -8.62
N PRO A 95 10.93 7.65 -9.52
CA PRO A 95 10.80 6.89 -10.75
C PRO A 95 11.02 5.41 -10.50
N PHE A 96 10.36 4.57 -11.30
CA PHE A 96 10.69 3.15 -11.42
C PHE A 96 10.76 2.74 -12.89
N THR A 97 11.35 1.60 -13.16
CA THR A 97 11.38 0.98 -14.49
C THR A 97 11.10 -0.51 -14.39
N VAL A 98 10.48 -1.05 -15.45
CA VAL A 98 10.28 -2.49 -15.59
C VAL A 98 11.43 -3.06 -16.39
N THR A 99 12.01 -4.12 -15.90
CA THR A 99 13.06 -4.91 -16.53
C THR A 99 12.58 -6.35 -16.77
N ASP A 100 13.38 -7.16 -17.45
CA ASP A 100 13.09 -8.57 -17.69
C ASP A 100 14.37 -9.41 -17.75
N ALA A 101 14.22 -10.70 -18.06
CA ALA A 101 15.33 -11.65 -18.14
C ALA A 101 16.43 -11.27 -19.13
N SER A 102 16.13 -10.43 -20.14
CA SER A 102 17.10 -9.94 -21.13
C SER A 102 17.90 -8.73 -20.64
N THR A 103 17.46 -8.08 -19.55
CA THR A 103 18.12 -6.90 -19.01
C THR A 103 19.44 -7.27 -18.34
N ALA A 104 20.54 -6.68 -18.82
CA ALA A 104 21.85 -6.90 -18.21
C ALA A 104 21.86 -6.48 -16.74
N LYS A 105 22.41 -7.34 -15.89
CA LYS A 105 22.56 -7.09 -14.46
C LYS A 105 24.03 -6.84 -14.11
N HIS A 106 24.27 -5.85 -13.24
CA HIS A 106 25.60 -5.39 -12.86
C HIS A 106 25.81 -5.47 -11.35
N ARG A 107 27.03 -5.75 -10.92
CA ARG A 107 27.42 -5.64 -9.52
C ARG A 107 27.57 -4.18 -9.15
N VAL A 108 26.94 -3.77 -8.06
CA VAL A 108 27.00 -2.40 -7.52
C VAL A 108 27.95 -2.37 -6.33
N LYS A 109 28.80 -1.34 -6.25
CA LYS A 109 29.63 -1.10 -5.06
C LYS A 109 28.83 -0.26 -4.08
N PHE A 110 28.67 -0.75 -2.86
CA PHE A 110 27.89 -0.11 -1.81
C PHE A 110 28.75 0.58 -0.77
N GLN A 111 28.30 1.73 -0.27
CA GLN A 111 28.85 2.40 0.89
C GLN A 111 28.51 1.58 2.15
N TYR A 112 27.25 1.16 2.29
CA TYR A 112 26.74 0.33 3.38
C TYR A 112 26.69 -1.15 2.94
N ALA A 113 27.87 -1.70 2.58
CA ALA A 113 27.95 -3.03 1.95
C ALA A 113 27.52 -4.18 2.88
N SER A 114 27.70 -4.03 4.21
CA SER A 114 27.28 -5.02 5.21
C SER A 114 25.77 -5.16 5.34
N GLU A 115 25.03 -4.15 4.92
CA GLU A 115 23.57 -4.05 5.01
C GLU A 115 22.91 -3.99 3.63
N SER A 116 23.63 -4.38 2.59
CA SER A 116 23.13 -4.35 1.21
C SER A 116 23.14 -5.74 0.59
N ASP A 117 22.12 -6.03 -0.20
CA ASP A 117 22.06 -7.25 -0.99
C ASP A 117 23.08 -7.19 -2.13
N LYS A 118 23.87 -8.25 -2.27
CA LYS A 118 25.02 -8.28 -3.21
C LYS A 118 24.61 -8.18 -4.70
N GLY A 119 23.33 -8.40 -5.03
CA GLY A 119 22.84 -8.42 -6.40
C GLY A 119 23.29 -9.63 -7.21
N PRO A 120 23.42 -9.53 -8.54
CA PRO A 120 23.53 -8.31 -9.36
C PRO A 120 22.19 -7.58 -9.58
N TYR A 121 22.25 -6.28 -9.90
CA TYR A 121 21.12 -5.40 -10.11
C TYR A 121 20.89 -5.09 -11.60
N PRO A 122 19.65 -5.02 -12.11
CA PRO A 122 19.36 -4.60 -13.49
C PRO A 122 19.46 -3.07 -13.64
N PHE A 123 20.52 -2.50 -13.06
CA PHE A 123 20.83 -1.07 -13.05
C PHE A 123 21.78 -0.73 -14.19
N GLY A 124 21.40 0.21 -15.04
CA GLY A 124 22.13 0.58 -16.25
C GLY A 124 22.12 2.08 -16.50
N PRO A 125 22.80 2.55 -17.60
CA PRO A 125 22.97 3.99 -17.87
C PRO A 125 21.66 4.71 -18.17
N LYS A 126 20.60 3.97 -18.53
CA LYS A 126 19.27 4.51 -18.84
C LYS A 126 18.27 4.31 -17.71
N THR A 127 18.66 3.67 -16.61
CA THR A 127 17.77 3.50 -15.46
C THR A 127 17.39 4.87 -14.92
N PRO A 128 16.09 5.18 -14.79
CA PRO A 128 15.68 6.47 -14.25
C PRO A 128 16.09 6.58 -12.80
N ILE A 129 16.60 7.74 -12.44
CA ILE A 129 17.03 8.11 -11.08
C ILE A 129 16.18 9.27 -10.61
N GLU A 130 15.82 9.27 -9.33
CA GLU A 130 15.11 10.36 -8.70
C GLU A 130 15.85 11.69 -8.89
N GLY A 131 15.10 12.73 -9.26
CA GLY A 131 15.66 14.04 -9.64
C GLY A 131 16.40 14.05 -10.98
N GLY A 132 16.72 12.89 -11.57
CA GLY A 132 17.45 12.76 -12.82
C GLY A 132 18.91 12.35 -12.64
N GLN A 133 19.60 12.09 -13.78
CA GLN A 133 20.98 11.54 -13.78
C GLN A 133 22.01 12.46 -13.11
N ASN A 134 21.78 13.76 -13.13
CA ASN A 134 22.70 14.77 -12.58
C ASN A 134 22.19 15.42 -11.28
N ALA A 135 21.09 14.91 -10.70
CA ALA A 135 20.57 15.46 -9.46
C ALA A 135 21.48 15.17 -8.27
N GLY A 136 21.37 16.01 -7.26
CA GLY A 136 21.82 15.71 -5.90
C GLY A 136 20.76 14.93 -5.12
N GLY A 137 20.87 14.88 -3.78
CA GLY A 137 19.90 14.23 -2.88
C GLY A 137 19.99 12.71 -2.90
N ASP A 138 18.88 12.06 -2.61
CA ASP A 138 18.82 10.62 -2.31
C ASP A 138 18.97 9.72 -3.53
N ARG A 139 18.63 10.23 -4.72
CA ARG A 139 18.91 9.57 -5.99
C ARG A 139 18.45 8.11 -6.03
N HIS A 140 17.23 7.86 -5.58
CA HIS A 140 16.66 6.51 -5.62
C HIS A 140 16.52 5.99 -7.06
N ALA A 141 16.82 4.71 -7.25
CA ALA A 141 16.58 4.00 -8.49
C ALA A 141 15.88 2.67 -8.19
N MET A 142 14.71 2.47 -8.80
CA MET A 142 13.87 1.30 -8.57
C MET A 142 13.63 0.53 -9.87
N MET A 143 13.83 -0.77 -9.85
CA MET A 143 13.66 -1.66 -10.98
C MET A 143 12.79 -2.86 -10.58
N VAL A 144 11.78 -3.18 -11.37
CA VAL A 144 10.94 -4.38 -11.20
C VAL A 144 11.23 -5.35 -12.33
N ASP A 145 11.80 -6.50 -12.02
CA ASP A 145 11.99 -7.58 -12.98
C ASP A 145 10.67 -8.36 -13.13
N ARG A 146 9.99 -8.15 -14.27
CA ARG A 146 8.68 -8.77 -14.54
C ARG A 146 8.75 -10.28 -14.75
N SER A 147 9.96 -10.82 -15.05
CA SER A 147 10.13 -12.26 -15.27
C SER A 147 10.14 -13.06 -13.97
N THR A 148 10.52 -12.41 -12.86
CA THR A 148 10.68 -13.05 -11.55
C THR A 148 9.89 -12.35 -10.44
N CYS A 149 9.18 -11.27 -10.76
CA CYS A 149 8.53 -10.38 -9.80
C CYS A 149 9.47 -9.94 -8.66
N THR A 150 10.70 -9.59 -9.03
CA THR A 150 11.73 -9.12 -8.10
C THR A 150 11.86 -7.61 -8.18
N LEU A 151 11.76 -6.94 -7.04
CA LEU A 151 12.02 -5.52 -6.89
C LEU A 151 13.46 -5.30 -6.45
N TYR A 152 14.14 -4.40 -7.15
CA TYR A 152 15.48 -3.92 -6.84
C TYR A 152 15.41 -2.44 -6.53
N GLU A 153 15.99 -2.02 -5.42
CA GLU A 153 16.02 -0.62 -5.00
C GLU A 153 17.46 -0.22 -4.64
N LEU A 154 17.83 0.99 -5.02
CA LEU A 154 19.14 1.58 -4.73
C LEU A 154 18.94 2.97 -4.13
N TYR A 155 19.66 3.27 -3.06
CA TYR A 155 19.84 4.59 -2.49
C TYR A 155 21.14 5.21 -3.00
N HIS A 156 21.15 6.49 -3.31
CA HIS A 156 22.31 7.27 -3.75
C HIS A 156 23.02 6.63 -4.95
N ALA A 157 22.24 6.30 -6.00
CA ALA A 157 22.69 5.50 -7.13
C ALA A 157 23.41 6.32 -8.21
N TYR A 158 24.55 5.80 -8.69
CA TYR A 158 25.36 6.36 -9.78
C TYR A 158 25.80 5.26 -10.74
N TRP A 159 25.54 5.44 -12.04
CA TRP A 159 26.01 4.50 -13.06
C TRP A 159 27.54 4.54 -13.25
N ASN A 160 28.14 5.73 -13.18
CA ASN A 160 29.59 5.95 -13.16
C ASN A 160 30.35 5.23 -14.29
N GLY A 161 29.91 5.36 -15.54
CA GLY A 161 30.61 4.83 -16.72
C GLY A 161 30.76 3.30 -16.75
N GLY A 162 29.85 2.54 -16.18
CA GLY A 162 29.91 1.08 -16.08
C GLY A 162 30.51 0.53 -14.79
N ASN A 163 30.85 1.43 -13.85
CA ASN A 163 31.26 1.08 -12.49
C ASN A 163 30.20 1.55 -11.50
N PRO A 164 29.02 0.91 -11.44
CA PRO A 164 27.90 1.40 -10.65
C PRO A 164 28.21 1.42 -9.15
N LYS A 165 27.76 2.50 -8.49
CA LYS A 165 27.91 2.71 -7.05
C LYS A 165 26.56 3.12 -6.47
N ALA A 166 26.34 2.81 -5.21
CA ALA A 166 25.20 3.26 -4.45
C ALA A 166 25.53 3.38 -2.95
N GLY A 167 24.72 4.08 -2.19
CA GLY A 167 24.78 4.10 -0.74
C GLY A 167 24.42 2.73 -0.20
N SER A 168 23.22 2.27 -0.48
CA SER A 168 22.71 0.92 -0.14
C SER A 168 21.92 0.32 -1.30
N GLY A 169 21.64 -0.98 -1.19
CA GLY A 169 20.81 -1.70 -2.15
C GLY A 169 19.99 -2.81 -1.50
N ALA A 170 18.76 -2.95 -1.95
CA ALA A 170 17.83 -3.95 -1.45
C ALA A 170 17.18 -4.73 -2.59
N VAL A 171 16.91 -6.00 -2.35
CA VAL A 171 16.24 -6.92 -3.28
C VAL A 171 15.07 -7.58 -2.57
N TYR A 172 13.88 -7.47 -3.15
CA TYR A 172 12.66 -8.02 -2.58
C TYR A 172 11.96 -8.95 -3.59
N ASP A 173 11.56 -10.11 -3.10
CA ASP A 173 10.62 -10.99 -3.80
C ASP A 173 9.20 -10.47 -3.57
N LEU A 174 8.56 -9.93 -4.62
CA LEU A 174 7.20 -9.40 -4.53
C LEU A 174 6.12 -10.48 -4.35
N THR A 175 6.49 -11.76 -4.43
CA THR A 175 5.57 -12.89 -4.26
C THR A 175 5.59 -13.48 -2.85
N ALA A 176 6.43 -12.95 -1.94
CA ALA A 176 6.67 -13.51 -0.62
C ALA A 176 6.62 -12.45 0.50
N ASN A 177 6.40 -12.91 1.73
CA ASN A 177 6.38 -12.09 2.93
C ASN A 177 7.73 -12.03 3.65
N HIS A 178 8.84 -11.94 2.90
CA HIS A 178 10.17 -11.88 3.49
C HIS A 178 10.48 -10.46 3.96
N LEU A 179 10.99 -10.34 5.19
CA LEU A 179 11.65 -9.13 5.69
C LEU A 179 13.17 -9.25 5.52
N ARG A 180 13.84 -8.12 5.40
CA ARG A 180 15.30 -8.04 5.44
C ARG A 180 15.84 -8.53 6.80
N PRO A 181 17.13 -8.90 6.93
CA PRO A 181 17.75 -9.15 8.22
C PRO A 181 17.53 -7.99 9.19
N ASN A 182 17.33 -8.30 10.47
CA ASN A 182 17.20 -7.26 11.49
C ASN A 182 18.51 -6.46 11.62
N GLY A 183 18.41 -5.15 11.73
CA GLY A 183 19.54 -4.21 11.75
C GLY A 183 20.05 -3.84 10.35
N TRP A 184 19.41 -4.29 9.26
CA TRP A 184 19.77 -3.90 7.90
C TRP A 184 18.89 -2.76 7.41
N THR A 185 19.54 -1.68 6.93
CA THR A 185 18.86 -0.65 6.14
C THR A 185 18.39 -1.20 4.79
N SER A 186 17.68 -0.41 4.02
CA SER A 186 17.34 -0.66 2.61
C SER A 186 17.76 0.53 1.75
N ALA A 187 17.03 0.80 0.67
CA ALA A 187 17.07 2.10 0.04
C ALA A 187 16.29 3.17 0.84
N ASP A 188 15.55 2.75 1.86
CA ASP A 188 14.85 3.57 2.86
C ASP A 188 15.45 3.30 4.25
N ALA A 189 15.45 4.29 5.16
CA ALA A 189 16.13 4.17 6.46
C ALA A 189 15.56 3.06 7.33
N ALA A 190 14.25 2.80 7.26
CA ALA A 190 13.58 1.76 8.06
C ALA A 190 13.91 0.31 7.66
N GLY A 191 14.72 0.09 6.62
CA GLY A 191 14.94 -1.26 6.09
C GLY A 191 13.71 -1.83 5.37
N LEU A 192 12.77 -0.98 4.99
CA LEU A 192 11.54 -1.31 4.26
C LEU A 192 11.71 -1.04 2.75
N PRO A 193 10.90 -1.66 1.89
CA PRO A 193 10.86 -1.30 0.48
C PRO A 193 10.14 0.03 0.25
N ILE A 194 10.65 0.83 -0.69
CA ILE A 194 10.06 2.12 -1.08
C ILE A 194 8.86 1.91 -1.99
N PHE A 195 9.02 1.18 -3.11
CA PHE A 195 8.02 1.05 -4.16
C PHE A 195 6.64 0.59 -3.67
N PRO A 196 6.51 -0.37 -2.76
CA PRO A 196 5.23 -0.79 -2.20
C PRO A 196 4.46 0.32 -1.48
N GLY A 197 5.17 1.29 -0.92
CA GLY A 197 4.59 2.43 -0.19
C GLY A 197 4.33 3.66 -1.04
N LEU A 198 4.62 3.65 -2.33
CA LEU A 198 4.39 4.79 -3.23
C LEU A 198 2.95 4.83 -3.74
N ILE A 199 2.35 6.02 -3.75
CA ILE A 199 1.09 6.24 -4.46
C ILE A 199 1.36 6.16 -5.97
N ARG A 200 0.62 5.32 -6.68
CA ARG A 200 0.72 5.16 -8.14
C ARG A 200 -0.49 5.77 -8.84
N TYR A 201 -0.23 6.46 -9.95
CA TYR A 201 -1.27 7.17 -10.70
C TYR A 201 -2.36 6.23 -11.23
N ASP A 202 -1.98 5.04 -11.70
CA ASP A 202 -2.90 4.02 -12.21
C ASP A 202 -3.88 3.51 -11.15
N GLU A 203 -3.46 3.36 -9.89
CA GLU A 203 -4.33 2.99 -8.76
C GLU A 203 -5.36 4.08 -8.47
N VAL A 204 -4.92 5.34 -8.41
CA VAL A 204 -5.83 6.48 -8.22
C VAL A 204 -6.85 6.53 -9.36
N ARG A 205 -6.43 6.31 -10.59
CA ARG A 205 -7.32 6.25 -11.76
C ARG A 205 -8.27 5.06 -11.72
N ALA A 206 -7.82 3.91 -11.27
CA ALA A 206 -8.66 2.73 -11.05
C ALA A 206 -9.69 2.96 -9.92
N GLY A 207 -9.40 3.87 -9.00
CA GLY A 207 -10.30 4.23 -7.90
C GLY A 207 -10.04 3.49 -6.60
N PHE A 208 -8.91 2.81 -6.49
CA PHE A 208 -8.56 2.02 -5.31
C PHE A 208 -7.05 1.93 -5.12
N ILE A 209 -6.60 2.18 -3.89
CA ILE A 209 -5.26 1.91 -3.38
C ILE A 209 -5.41 0.92 -2.24
N GLY A 210 -4.86 -0.28 -2.41
CA GLY A 210 -5.01 -1.40 -1.47
C GLY A 210 -3.80 -1.64 -0.58
N HIS A 211 -3.02 -0.59 -0.29
CA HIS A 211 -1.80 -0.72 0.51
C HIS A 211 -1.52 0.53 1.35
N ALA A 212 -0.67 0.37 2.36
CA ALA A 212 -0.13 1.46 3.15
C ALA A 212 0.77 2.38 2.31
N ILE A 213 0.89 3.62 2.72
CA ILE A 213 1.72 4.62 2.06
C ILE A 213 2.93 4.90 2.95
N ARG A 214 4.15 4.95 2.37
CA ARG A 214 5.32 5.37 3.12
C ARG A 214 5.28 6.88 3.40
N PHE A 215 5.82 7.30 4.54
CA PHE A 215 5.97 8.72 4.86
C PHE A 215 7.20 8.96 5.75
N THR A 216 7.55 10.23 5.94
CA THR A 216 8.72 10.66 6.69
C THR A 216 8.34 11.49 7.92
N ALA A 217 9.26 11.53 8.89
CA ALA A 217 9.23 12.43 10.04
C ALA A 217 10.61 13.00 10.32
N ASP A 218 10.66 14.24 10.80
CA ASP A 218 11.92 14.94 11.14
C ASP A 218 12.61 14.29 12.35
N ASN A 219 11.83 13.93 13.36
CA ASN A 219 12.34 13.36 14.59
C ASN A 219 11.81 11.93 14.78
N THR A 220 12.69 10.94 14.62
CA THR A 220 12.40 9.53 14.88
C THR A 220 13.16 9.03 16.10
N ARG A 221 12.73 7.93 16.69
CA ARG A 221 13.40 7.32 17.83
C ARG A 221 14.55 6.43 17.34
N ASP A 222 15.63 6.35 18.14
CA ASP A 222 16.68 5.33 18.08
C ASP A 222 16.10 3.93 18.39
N GLN A 223 15.18 3.50 17.56
CA GLN A 223 14.47 2.22 17.63
C GLN A 223 13.62 2.01 16.39
N HIS A 224 13.44 0.76 16.02
CA HIS A 224 12.42 0.34 15.07
C HIS A 224 11.46 -0.67 15.70
N ILE A 225 10.26 -0.76 15.13
CA ILE A 225 9.26 -1.77 15.45
C ILE A 225 8.84 -2.47 14.16
N TRP A 226 8.32 -3.69 14.29
CA TRP A 226 7.79 -4.41 13.13
C TRP A 226 6.79 -3.53 12.36
N PRO A 227 6.85 -3.49 10.99
CA PRO A 227 7.67 -4.34 10.11
C PRO A 227 9.07 -3.80 9.80
N ALA A 228 9.47 -2.63 10.32
CA ALA A 228 10.80 -2.07 10.07
C ALA A 228 11.92 -2.98 10.61
N ARG A 229 13.12 -2.82 10.03
CA ARG A 229 14.30 -3.64 10.32
C ARG A 229 15.49 -2.82 10.79
N HIS A 230 15.41 -1.49 10.63
CA HIS A 230 16.50 -0.56 10.91
C HIS A 230 15.92 0.77 11.42
N ASP A 231 16.73 1.53 12.08
CA ASP A 231 16.50 2.90 12.54
C ASP A 231 17.71 3.77 12.21
N ALA A 232 17.51 5.07 12.16
CA ALA A 232 18.55 6.01 11.77
C ALA A 232 18.42 7.31 12.58
N SER A 233 18.49 7.21 13.92
CA SER A 233 18.35 8.33 14.84
C SER A 233 19.15 8.08 16.13
N ASP A 234 19.50 9.15 16.84
CA ASP A 234 20.12 9.10 18.17
C ASP A 234 19.14 9.51 19.28
N LEU A 235 17.85 9.73 18.96
CA LEU A 235 16.84 10.20 19.90
C LEU A 235 16.23 9.03 20.68
N THR A 236 16.51 8.92 21.98
CA THR A 236 16.09 7.77 22.81
C THR A 236 14.72 7.94 23.47
N ALA A 237 14.17 9.17 23.53
CA ALA A 237 12.92 9.42 24.25
C ALA A 237 11.70 8.78 23.55
N SER A 238 10.84 8.11 24.33
CA SER A 238 9.66 7.40 23.85
C SER A 238 8.58 8.30 23.21
N ARG A 239 8.70 9.62 23.34
CA ARG A 239 7.82 10.58 22.66
C ARG A 239 8.06 10.65 21.14
N TYR A 240 9.19 10.17 20.65
CA TYR A 240 9.48 10.09 19.23
C TYR A 240 8.98 8.77 18.64
N PRO A 241 8.37 8.77 17.45
CA PRO A 241 7.94 7.54 16.81
C PRO A 241 9.14 6.70 16.36
N PRO A 242 9.12 5.38 16.58
CA PRO A 242 10.13 4.48 15.99
C PRO A 242 9.87 4.28 14.49
N MET A 243 10.90 3.92 13.72
CA MET A 243 10.71 3.41 12.35
C MET A 243 9.75 2.23 12.36
N GLY A 244 8.88 2.11 11.34
CA GLY A 244 7.81 1.12 11.27
C GLY A 244 6.51 1.54 11.97
N ALA A 245 6.48 2.63 12.72
CA ALA A 245 5.24 3.11 13.34
C ALA A 245 4.15 3.39 12.29
N ARG A 246 2.93 2.91 12.58
CA ARG A 246 1.79 2.99 11.67
C ARG A 246 0.81 4.08 12.10
N PHE A 247 0.39 4.90 11.15
CA PHE A 247 -0.57 5.98 11.38
C PHE A 247 -1.74 5.85 10.42
N ARG A 248 -2.95 6.19 10.87
CA ARG A 248 -4.11 6.22 9.99
C ARG A 248 -4.85 7.55 10.09
N LEU A 249 -5.46 7.95 8.99
CA LEU A 249 -6.46 9.03 9.01
C LEU A 249 -7.67 8.59 9.83
N LYS A 250 -8.08 9.40 10.80
CA LYS A 250 -9.21 9.09 11.70
C LYS A 250 -10.49 8.80 10.90
N ALA A 251 -11.23 7.79 11.32
CA ALA A 251 -12.46 7.37 10.63
C ALA A 251 -13.47 8.52 10.46
N GLY A 252 -13.58 9.39 11.48
CA GLY A 252 -14.50 10.55 11.49
C GLY A 252 -14.05 11.73 10.60
N PHE A 253 -12.86 11.71 9.99
CA PHE A 253 -12.45 12.78 9.09
C PHE A 253 -13.32 12.79 7.84
N SER A 254 -13.99 13.93 7.56
CA SER A 254 -14.90 14.04 6.42
C SER A 254 -14.13 14.14 5.09
N LEU A 255 -14.50 13.30 4.14
CA LEU A 255 -14.01 13.37 2.76
C LEU A 255 -14.89 14.25 1.84
N SER A 256 -15.90 14.91 2.40
CA SER A 256 -16.73 15.86 1.67
C SER A 256 -15.89 17.04 1.17
N GLY A 257 -16.13 17.48 -0.05
CA GLY A 257 -15.38 18.59 -0.66
C GLY A 257 -14.01 18.20 -1.26
N PHE A 258 -13.62 16.93 -1.17
CA PHE A 258 -12.46 16.40 -1.90
C PHE A 258 -12.89 15.81 -3.25
N SER A 259 -12.04 15.97 -4.27
CA SER A 259 -12.24 15.32 -5.58
C SER A 259 -12.24 13.79 -5.46
N ARG A 260 -12.74 13.09 -6.50
CA ARG A 260 -12.71 11.62 -6.56
C ARG A 260 -11.30 11.08 -6.28
N ASP A 261 -10.30 11.61 -6.95
CA ASP A 261 -8.92 11.13 -6.87
C ASP A 261 -8.32 11.40 -5.47
N ALA A 262 -8.59 12.56 -4.86
CA ALA A 262 -8.19 12.84 -3.48
C ALA A 262 -8.88 11.88 -2.48
N ARG A 263 -10.18 11.60 -2.68
CA ARG A 263 -10.90 10.63 -1.84
C ARG A 263 -10.31 9.22 -1.93
N VAL A 264 -9.85 8.78 -3.09
CA VAL A 264 -9.18 7.46 -3.23
C VAL A 264 -7.95 7.40 -2.32
N ILE A 265 -7.08 8.41 -2.38
CA ILE A 265 -5.87 8.48 -1.55
C ILE A 265 -6.23 8.55 -0.06
N LEU A 266 -7.14 9.44 0.32
CA LEU A 266 -7.54 9.61 1.72
C LEU A 266 -8.29 8.39 2.27
N THR A 267 -9.02 7.65 1.43
CA THR A 267 -9.63 6.37 1.82
C THR A 267 -8.55 5.32 2.12
N ALA A 268 -7.52 5.23 1.29
CA ALA A 268 -6.38 4.35 1.58
C ALA A 268 -5.69 4.71 2.90
N MET A 269 -5.52 6.01 3.20
CA MET A 269 -4.97 6.47 4.48
C MET A 269 -5.86 6.12 5.68
N LYS A 270 -7.17 5.94 5.51
CA LYS A 270 -8.08 5.45 6.56
C LYS A 270 -7.94 3.94 6.77
N HIS A 271 -7.84 3.18 5.70
CA HIS A 271 -7.86 1.73 5.73
C HIS A 271 -6.47 1.13 5.91
N TYR A 272 -5.50 1.58 5.14
CA TYR A 272 -4.14 1.05 5.13
C TYR A 272 -3.14 1.96 5.84
N GLY A 273 -3.43 3.25 5.97
CA GLY A 273 -2.64 4.22 6.72
C GLY A 273 -1.29 4.55 6.09
N LEU A 274 -0.44 5.13 6.94
CA LEU A 274 0.93 5.55 6.63
C LEU A 274 1.91 4.71 7.46
N ILE A 275 3.04 4.27 6.88
CA ILE A 275 4.15 3.63 7.61
C ILE A 275 5.33 4.61 7.64
N LEU A 276 5.86 4.88 8.82
CA LEU A 276 7.08 5.67 8.99
C LEU A 276 8.28 4.85 8.51
N ALA A 277 8.85 5.28 7.38
CA ALA A 277 9.85 4.52 6.65
C ALA A 277 11.19 5.24 6.54
N ASP A 278 11.23 6.57 6.73
CA ASP A 278 12.47 7.32 6.63
C ASP A 278 12.45 8.59 7.51
N ASN A 279 13.63 9.15 7.75
CA ASN A 279 13.80 10.50 8.25
C ASN A 279 13.59 11.51 7.12
N GLY A 280 13.05 12.67 7.46
CA GLY A 280 12.77 13.75 6.51
C GLY A 280 11.79 14.73 7.11
N SER A 281 11.26 15.64 6.32
CA SER A 281 10.26 16.57 6.81
C SER A 281 9.00 15.84 7.30
N ASP A 282 8.38 16.39 8.35
CA ASP A 282 7.17 15.81 8.93
C ASP A 282 6.04 15.73 7.91
N TRP A 283 5.36 14.56 7.88
CA TRP A 283 4.16 14.30 7.08
C TRP A 283 4.36 14.37 5.56
N TYR A 284 5.60 14.27 5.07
CA TYR A 284 5.87 14.09 3.66
C TYR A 284 5.60 12.64 3.26
N PHE A 285 4.81 12.44 2.23
CA PHE A 285 4.50 11.10 1.70
C PHE A 285 4.69 11.09 0.18
N GLN A 286 5.16 9.98 -0.36
CA GLN A 286 5.67 9.94 -1.71
C GLN A 286 4.74 9.19 -2.68
N GLY A 287 4.90 9.53 -3.96
CA GLY A 287 4.27 8.87 -5.08
C GLY A 287 5.25 8.66 -6.23
N THR A 288 4.85 7.82 -7.17
CA THR A 288 5.65 7.59 -8.38
C THR A 288 5.70 8.83 -9.26
N ARG A 289 6.85 9.05 -9.91
CA ARG A 289 6.97 10.07 -10.95
C ARG A 289 6.02 9.76 -12.11
N ASP A 290 5.06 10.66 -12.34
CA ASP A 290 4.09 10.55 -13.42
C ASP A 290 3.66 11.96 -13.87
N SER A 291 3.79 12.26 -15.17
CA SER A 291 3.42 13.55 -15.73
C SER A 291 1.91 13.84 -15.73
N ARG A 292 1.10 12.83 -15.48
CA ARG A 292 -0.37 12.94 -15.42
C ARG A 292 -0.89 13.46 -14.09
N TRP A 293 -0.06 13.55 -13.04
CA TRP A 293 -0.44 14.17 -11.79
C TRP A 293 -0.90 15.61 -12.01
N LYS A 294 -1.83 16.08 -11.21
CA LYS A 294 -2.37 17.45 -11.27
C LYS A 294 -2.09 18.18 -9.97
N ASN A 295 -1.57 19.41 -10.04
CA ASN A 295 -1.36 20.25 -8.85
C ASN A 295 -2.65 20.42 -8.04
N SER A 296 -3.82 20.55 -8.71
CA SER A 296 -5.11 20.68 -8.03
C SER A 296 -5.49 19.47 -7.16
N LEU A 297 -4.96 18.27 -7.44
CA LEU A 297 -5.08 17.10 -6.57
C LEU A 297 -4.17 17.27 -5.34
N LEU A 298 -2.90 17.60 -5.57
CA LEU A 298 -1.90 17.75 -4.50
C LEU A 298 -2.27 18.87 -3.53
N ASP A 299 -2.76 20.01 -4.05
CA ASP A 299 -3.23 21.13 -3.23
C ASP A 299 -4.44 20.77 -2.35
N GLN A 300 -5.27 19.82 -2.77
CA GLN A 300 -6.33 19.29 -1.91
C GLN A 300 -5.75 18.46 -0.76
N LEU A 301 -4.75 17.62 -1.02
CA LEU A 301 -4.11 16.79 0.00
C LEU A 301 -3.39 17.64 1.06
N LYS A 302 -2.79 18.77 0.65
CA LYS A 302 -2.17 19.75 1.55
C LYS A 302 -3.16 20.46 2.49
N ARG A 303 -4.47 20.28 2.33
CA ARG A 303 -5.49 20.83 3.25
C ARG A 303 -5.86 19.85 4.37
N VAL A 304 -5.25 18.67 4.40
CA VAL A 304 -5.52 17.66 5.42
C VAL A 304 -4.58 17.90 6.59
N PRO A 305 -5.09 18.37 7.76
CA PRO A 305 -4.22 18.63 8.90
C PRO A 305 -3.66 17.33 9.44
N ALA A 306 -2.38 17.33 9.79
CA ALA A 306 -1.72 16.18 10.40
C ALA A 306 -2.41 15.72 11.70
N SER A 307 -3.04 16.64 12.43
CA SER A 307 -3.86 16.33 13.61
C SER A 307 -5.08 15.44 13.33
N ALA A 308 -5.45 15.28 12.07
CA ALA A 308 -6.49 14.32 11.67
C ALA A 308 -6.03 12.86 11.69
N PHE A 309 -4.74 12.61 11.91
CA PHE A 309 -4.17 11.26 12.03
C PHE A 309 -4.08 10.81 13.49
N GLN A 310 -3.82 9.53 13.65
CA GLN A 310 -3.51 8.89 14.93
C GLN A 310 -2.62 7.66 14.68
N ALA A 311 -1.68 7.38 15.59
CA ALA A 311 -0.92 6.15 15.53
C ALA A 311 -1.79 4.96 15.99
N VAL A 312 -1.60 3.80 15.35
CA VAL A 312 -2.27 2.55 15.72
C VAL A 312 -1.28 1.54 16.28
N ASP A 313 -1.78 0.60 17.06
CA ASP A 313 -1.01 -0.54 17.53
C ASP A 313 -1.29 -1.73 16.62
N GLU A 314 -0.31 -2.10 15.81
CA GLU A 314 -0.39 -3.27 14.91
C GLU A 314 0.37 -4.49 15.44
N SER A 315 0.86 -4.44 16.68
CA SER A 315 1.66 -5.53 17.27
C SER A 315 0.94 -6.87 17.30
N ALA A 316 -0.38 -6.86 17.47
CA ALA A 316 -1.22 -8.07 17.42
C ALA A 316 -1.40 -8.66 16.01
N CYS A 317 -1.03 -7.94 14.96
CA CYS A 317 -1.09 -8.43 13.59
C CYS A 317 0.14 -9.25 13.18
N MET A 318 1.24 -9.09 13.88
CA MET A 318 2.52 -9.72 13.56
C MET A 318 2.46 -11.24 13.72
N VAL A 319 2.56 -11.99 12.63
CA VAL A 319 2.64 -13.46 12.66
C VAL A 319 4.02 -13.92 13.13
N SER A 320 5.07 -13.25 12.67
CA SER A 320 6.46 -13.53 13.06
C SER A 320 7.31 -12.28 12.92
N ALA A 321 8.25 -12.08 13.84
CA ALA A 321 9.17 -10.95 13.81
C ALA A 321 10.05 -10.88 12.54
N ASN A 322 10.23 -11.99 11.83
CA ASN A 322 11.06 -12.08 10.62
C ASN A 322 10.24 -12.25 9.33
N SER A 323 8.93 -12.05 9.40
CA SER A 323 8.02 -12.09 8.26
C SER A 323 7.20 -10.82 8.19
N ALA A 324 6.95 -10.33 6.98
CA ALA A 324 5.96 -9.27 6.72
C ALA A 324 4.52 -9.79 6.68
N GLN A 325 4.30 -11.09 6.95
CA GLN A 325 2.95 -11.64 7.03
C GLN A 325 2.21 -11.07 8.24
N ALA A 326 1.02 -10.59 8.00
CA ALA A 326 0.13 -10.01 8.98
C ALA A 326 -1.18 -10.79 9.10
N SER A 327 -1.66 -10.98 10.32
CA SER A 327 -2.98 -11.55 10.62
C SER A 327 -3.58 -10.78 11.77
N CYS A 328 -4.34 -9.73 11.46
CA CYS A 328 -4.93 -8.88 12.49
C CYS A 328 -6.16 -9.53 13.12
N PRO A 329 -6.40 -9.33 14.42
CA PRO A 329 -7.65 -9.70 15.07
C PRO A 329 -8.84 -8.99 14.41
N SER A 330 -9.94 -9.72 14.21
CA SER A 330 -11.20 -9.22 13.63
C SER A 330 -11.96 -8.28 14.57
#